data_97bcd6cc668216f9ab5a7de7c18f4ac3
#
_entry.id   97bcd6cc668216f9ab5a7de7c18f4ac3
#
_cell.length_a   1.000
_cell.length_b   1.000
_cell.length_c   1.000
_cell.angle_alpha   90.00
_cell.angle_beta   90.00
_cell.angle_gamma   90.00
#
_symmetry.space_group_name_H-M   'P 1'
#
loop_
_entity.id
_entity.type
_entity.pdbx_description
1 polymer ?
#
loop_
_entity_poly.entity_id
_entity_poly.type
_entity_poly.pdbx_seq_one_letter_code
_entity_poly.pdbx_strand_id
1 'polypeptide(L)'
;MIDEENKYPWLLCQFHHTAEMFITQEGIFYSPLAFDWSRWFMREHLSSSLNKILKTINIDELKFKDVPYAILLNNPRPWHYFRDNLSWVYFFELQNKFFKGPSYFIPKQMVEQEVHQDSNYIFVYPSVFYHHQSDFLNDIVRCAYQNVYSESIIGIKQNQEKYDLKIWLGLPGERRAWLQQIDGIENIVKELFQYFSNIKIYFDGMTALENKKIDFKDNNNLFLQIKNRIERINSSEKKCQICNMIGLDYRHKIKYCFDADFSISDACTTSLTPLHFCNKPFVGFYGNISFIDLEILEKYYPKIKLVSDKYKKILNHKPGLGPWTADFHIPFQHIYNLAADIIEEIKGIKMHRLEVPSVDLVATSYELEQKYNIKFPIEYVGIYNEYKNILSDK
;
A
#
# COMPACT_ATOMS: atom_id res chain seq x y z
N MET A 1 -10.37 -31.12 9.77
CA MET A 1 -9.66 -32.28 9.23
C MET A 1 -9.83 -33.42 10.24
N ILE A 2 -9.80 -34.67 9.80
CA ILE A 2 -9.93 -35.85 10.65
C ILE A 2 -8.68 -36.69 10.46
N ASP A 3 -8.11 -37.15 11.56
CA ASP A 3 -7.06 -38.16 11.54
C ASP A 3 -7.69 -39.48 11.06
N GLU A 4 -7.23 -39.99 9.91
CA GLU A 4 -7.81 -41.22 9.29
C GLU A 4 -7.59 -42.48 10.12
N GLU A 5 -6.53 -42.55 10.93
CA GLU A 5 -6.23 -43.68 11.77
C GLU A 5 -7.09 -43.73 13.04
N ASN A 6 -7.26 -42.56 13.69
CA ASN A 6 -7.91 -42.47 14.99
C ASN A 6 -9.28 -41.78 14.96
N LYS A 7 -9.71 -41.27 13.81
CA LYS A 7 -10.99 -40.55 13.61
C LYS A 7 -11.22 -39.36 14.52
N TYR A 8 -10.16 -38.71 15.01
CA TYR A 8 -10.27 -37.51 15.81
C TYR A 8 -10.39 -36.25 14.96
N PRO A 9 -11.36 -35.37 15.26
CA PRO A 9 -11.44 -34.09 14.60
C PRO A 9 -10.30 -33.17 15.06
N TRP A 10 -9.69 -32.48 14.13
CA TRP A 10 -8.73 -31.45 14.43
C TRP A 10 -8.94 -30.22 13.53
N LEU A 11 -8.59 -29.06 14.05
CA LEU A 11 -8.69 -27.79 13.38
C LEU A 11 -7.30 -27.18 13.23
N LEU A 12 -6.89 -26.92 11.99
CA LEU A 12 -5.69 -26.18 11.69
C LEU A 12 -6.03 -24.70 11.65
N CYS A 13 -5.46 -23.94 12.57
CA CYS A 13 -5.61 -22.51 12.60
C CYS A 13 -4.39 -21.84 11.98
N GLN A 14 -4.65 -21.01 10.98
CA GLN A 14 -3.65 -20.25 10.27
C GLN A 14 -3.83 -18.77 10.60
N PHE A 15 -2.74 -18.12 10.96
CA PHE A 15 -2.73 -16.70 11.20
C PHE A 15 -1.66 -16.02 10.31
N HIS A 16 -2.03 -14.93 9.64
CA HIS A 16 -1.22 -14.30 8.60
C HIS A 16 -0.85 -15.28 7.47
N HIS A 17 0.30 -15.93 7.56
CA HIS A 17 0.89 -16.69 6.46
C HIS A 17 1.36 -18.09 6.88
N THR A 18 1.22 -18.44 8.13
CA THR A 18 1.70 -19.72 8.67
C THR A 18 0.60 -20.51 9.35
N ALA A 19 0.70 -21.83 9.27
CA ALA A 19 -0.05 -22.72 10.15
C ALA A 19 0.53 -22.58 11.56
N GLU A 20 -0.18 -21.89 12.44
CA GLU A 20 0.37 -21.52 13.73
C GLU A 20 -0.11 -22.41 14.87
N MET A 21 -1.24 -23.08 14.68
CA MET A 21 -1.86 -23.81 15.75
C MET A 21 -2.71 -24.97 15.25
N PHE A 22 -2.65 -26.08 15.97
CA PHE A 22 -3.60 -27.20 15.85
C PHE A 22 -4.47 -27.23 17.10
N ILE A 23 -5.76 -27.38 16.92
CA ILE A 23 -6.72 -27.60 18.01
C ILE A 23 -7.28 -29.00 17.86
N THR A 24 -7.13 -29.81 18.90
CA THR A 24 -7.67 -31.17 19.00
C THR A 24 -8.54 -31.29 20.25
N GLN A 25 -9.13 -32.45 20.46
CA GLN A 25 -9.88 -32.73 21.68
C GLN A 25 -8.97 -32.76 22.91
N GLU A 26 -7.69 -33.13 22.74
CA GLU A 26 -6.70 -33.19 23.82
C GLU A 26 -6.13 -31.86 24.19
N GLY A 27 -6.10 -30.88 23.26
CA GLY A 27 -5.55 -29.57 23.55
C GLY A 27 -5.20 -28.73 22.34
N ILE A 28 -4.41 -27.70 22.61
CA ILE A 28 -3.95 -26.75 21.61
C ILE A 28 -2.44 -26.87 21.48
N PHE A 29 -1.99 -27.12 20.27
CA PHE A 29 -0.58 -27.29 19.92
C PHE A 29 -0.14 -26.13 19.04
N TYR A 30 0.87 -25.39 19.46
CA TYR A 30 1.42 -24.26 18.71
C TYR A 30 2.59 -24.69 17.83
N SER A 31 2.60 -24.17 16.61
CA SER A 31 3.78 -24.26 15.76
C SER A 31 4.97 -23.53 16.42
N PRO A 32 6.20 -24.04 16.31
CA PRO A 32 7.40 -23.29 16.72
C PRO A 32 7.57 -21.94 15.99
N LEU A 33 6.93 -21.78 14.84
CA LEU A 33 6.95 -20.56 14.02
C LEU A 33 5.85 -19.55 14.40
N ALA A 34 4.97 -19.89 15.36
CA ALA A 34 3.88 -18.99 15.76
C ALA A 34 4.43 -17.75 16.44
N PHE A 35 3.96 -16.57 16.00
CA PHE A 35 4.32 -15.29 16.62
C PHE A 35 3.70 -15.15 18.01
N ASP A 36 4.40 -14.49 18.94
CA ASP A 36 3.93 -14.33 20.31
C ASP A 36 2.56 -13.66 20.42
N TRP A 37 2.27 -12.66 19.60
CA TRP A 37 0.99 -11.98 19.59
C TRP A 37 -0.14 -12.85 19.03
N SER A 38 0.14 -13.71 18.04
CA SER A 38 -0.82 -14.69 17.53
C SER A 38 -1.16 -15.72 18.61
N ARG A 39 -0.15 -16.19 19.34
CA ARG A 39 -0.35 -17.11 20.49
C ARG A 39 -1.23 -16.48 21.55
N TRP A 40 -0.97 -15.18 21.88
CA TRP A 40 -1.77 -14.44 22.84
C TRP A 40 -3.22 -14.29 22.35
N PHE A 41 -3.42 -13.79 21.13
CA PHE A 41 -4.75 -13.56 20.57
C PHE A 41 -5.58 -14.84 20.50
N MET A 42 -5.00 -15.92 20.03
CA MET A 42 -5.67 -17.19 19.88
C MET A 42 -6.01 -17.81 21.26
N ARG A 43 -5.10 -17.71 22.21
CA ARG A 43 -5.33 -18.21 23.56
C ARG A 43 -6.46 -17.44 24.26
N GLU A 44 -6.45 -16.13 24.22
CA GLU A 44 -7.39 -15.29 24.96
C GLU A 44 -8.79 -15.23 24.32
N HIS A 45 -8.87 -15.31 22.99
CA HIS A 45 -10.11 -15.01 22.28
C HIS A 45 -10.77 -16.20 21.58
N LEU A 46 -10.02 -17.21 21.18
CA LEU A 46 -10.55 -18.28 20.33
C LEU A 46 -10.47 -19.69 20.95
N SER A 47 -9.45 -19.99 21.74
CA SER A 47 -9.13 -21.36 22.14
C SER A 47 -10.24 -22.07 22.91
N SER A 48 -10.87 -21.38 23.87
CA SER A 48 -11.90 -22.00 24.72
C SER A 48 -13.16 -22.34 23.91
N SER A 49 -13.59 -21.45 23.03
CA SER A 49 -14.78 -21.64 22.20
C SER A 49 -14.58 -22.73 21.16
N LEU A 50 -13.43 -22.75 20.48
CA LEU A 50 -13.10 -23.76 19.47
C LEU A 50 -12.94 -25.16 20.08
N ASN A 51 -12.27 -25.26 21.22
CA ASN A 51 -12.11 -26.54 21.92
C ASN A 51 -13.47 -27.08 22.39
N LYS A 52 -14.39 -26.21 22.84
CA LYS A 52 -15.75 -26.60 23.19
C LYS A 52 -16.51 -27.15 21.97
N ILE A 53 -16.39 -26.47 20.82
CA ILE A 53 -17.01 -26.93 19.56
C ILE A 53 -16.46 -28.28 19.17
N LEU A 54 -15.14 -28.49 19.16
CA LEU A 54 -14.54 -29.78 18.80
C LEU A 54 -15.01 -30.96 19.70
N LYS A 55 -15.21 -30.72 21.00
CA LYS A 55 -15.74 -31.71 21.93
C LYS A 55 -17.21 -32.08 21.69
N THR A 56 -17.97 -31.23 21.03
CA THR A 56 -19.40 -31.45 20.74
C THR A 56 -19.66 -32.01 19.34
N ILE A 57 -18.64 -32.04 18.47
CA ILE A 57 -18.78 -32.57 17.12
C ILE A 57 -18.92 -34.11 17.18
N ASN A 58 -20.00 -34.61 16.62
CA ASN A 58 -20.16 -36.03 16.38
C ASN A 58 -19.48 -36.41 15.05
N ILE A 59 -18.37 -37.13 15.13
CA ILE A 59 -17.54 -37.50 13.98
C ILE A 59 -18.28 -38.41 13.01
N ASP A 60 -19.13 -39.28 13.51
CA ASP A 60 -19.87 -40.24 12.69
C ASP A 60 -20.92 -39.56 11.79
N GLU A 61 -21.32 -38.34 12.13
CA GLU A 61 -22.24 -37.52 11.35
C GLU A 61 -21.51 -36.63 10.30
N LEU A 62 -20.18 -36.54 10.37
CA LEU A 62 -19.41 -35.68 9.46
C LEU A 62 -19.03 -36.41 8.17
N LYS A 63 -19.83 -36.20 7.13
CA LYS A 63 -19.53 -36.69 5.78
C LYS A 63 -18.66 -35.67 5.00
N PHE A 64 -17.40 -35.51 5.39
CA PHE A 64 -16.51 -34.51 4.80
C PHE A 64 -16.26 -34.66 3.29
N LYS A 65 -16.41 -35.88 2.73
CA LYS A 65 -16.18 -36.11 1.29
C LYS A 65 -17.18 -35.40 0.38
N ASP A 66 -18.36 -35.09 0.89
CA ASP A 66 -19.45 -34.50 0.11
C ASP A 66 -19.70 -33.02 0.42
N VAL A 67 -18.92 -32.40 1.33
CA VAL A 67 -19.10 -30.98 1.66
C VAL A 67 -18.36 -30.11 0.65
N PRO A 68 -19.07 -29.30 -0.12
CA PRO A 68 -18.44 -28.41 -1.07
C PRO A 68 -17.60 -27.37 -0.34
N TYR A 69 -16.51 -26.93 -0.95
CA TYR A 69 -15.70 -25.85 -0.38
C TYR A 69 -15.88 -24.54 -1.16
N ALA A 70 -15.70 -23.44 -0.46
CA ALA A 70 -15.69 -22.09 -1.03
C ALA A 70 -14.43 -21.35 -0.58
N ILE A 71 -13.93 -20.46 -1.44
CA ILE A 71 -12.74 -19.70 -1.16
C ILE A 71 -13.11 -18.43 -0.41
N LEU A 72 -12.41 -18.17 0.69
CA LEU A 72 -12.59 -16.97 1.50
C LEU A 72 -11.60 -15.89 1.06
N LEU A 73 -12.09 -14.86 0.36
CA LEU A 73 -11.32 -13.68 -0.06
C LEU A 73 -11.67 -12.49 0.84
N ASN A 74 -11.06 -12.41 2.02
CA ASN A 74 -11.44 -11.41 3.02
C ASN A 74 -10.26 -10.79 3.79
N ASN A 75 -9.04 -10.84 3.27
CA ASN A 75 -7.93 -10.21 3.96
C ASN A 75 -8.16 -8.69 4.10
N PRO A 76 -8.14 -8.14 5.32
CA PRO A 76 -8.42 -6.73 5.56
C PRO A 76 -7.29 -5.79 5.12
N ARG A 77 -6.14 -6.32 4.73
CA ARG A 77 -4.98 -5.54 4.28
C ARG A 77 -4.79 -5.72 2.77
N PRO A 78 -4.90 -4.66 1.96
CA PRO A 78 -4.81 -4.77 0.50
C PRO A 78 -3.55 -5.47 0.00
N TRP A 79 -2.39 -5.14 0.58
CA TRP A 79 -1.12 -5.76 0.20
C TRP A 79 -1.17 -7.29 0.32
N HIS A 80 -1.60 -7.81 1.46
CA HIS A 80 -1.73 -9.24 1.71
C HIS A 80 -2.86 -9.87 0.89
N TYR A 81 -3.95 -9.12 0.68
CA TYR A 81 -5.05 -9.59 -0.16
C TYR A 81 -4.57 -9.96 -1.57
N PHE A 82 -3.88 -9.05 -2.24
CA PHE A 82 -3.43 -9.27 -3.60
C PHE A 82 -2.26 -10.25 -3.70
N ARG A 83 -1.32 -10.15 -2.78
CA ARG A 83 -0.09 -10.92 -2.82
C ARG A 83 -0.27 -12.34 -2.28
N ASP A 84 -0.93 -12.46 -1.13
CA ASP A 84 -0.95 -13.72 -0.40
C ASP A 84 -2.21 -14.54 -0.68
N ASN A 85 -3.35 -13.90 -0.97
CA ASN A 85 -4.59 -14.61 -1.25
C ASN A 85 -4.88 -14.72 -2.75
N LEU A 86 -4.99 -13.60 -3.43
CA LEU A 86 -5.47 -13.56 -4.81
C LEU A 86 -4.49 -14.18 -5.80
N SER A 87 -3.19 -14.08 -5.54
CA SER A 87 -2.16 -14.71 -6.37
C SER A 87 -2.35 -16.22 -6.51
N TRP A 88 -2.75 -16.89 -5.45
CA TRP A 88 -3.02 -18.32 -5.48
C TRP A 88 -4.30 -18.69 -6.21
N VAL A 89 -5.31 -17.83 -6.14
CA VAL A 89 -6.55 -18.01 -6.90
C VAL A 89 -6.26 -18.04 -8.39
N TYR A 90 -5.44 -17.11 -8.87
CA TYR A 90 -5.03 -17.07 -10.28
C TYR A 90 -4.07 -18.20 -10.66
N PHE A 91 -3.09 -18.50 -9.79
CA PHE A 91 -2.10 -19.54 -10.08
C PHE A 91 -2.71 -20.94 -10.22
N PHE A 92 -3.63 -21.29 -9.34
CA PHE A 92 -4.34 -22.58 -9.40
C PHE A 92 -5.59 -22.53 -10.26
N GLU A 93 -5.87 -21.41 -10.94
CA GLU A 93 -7.08 -21.23 -11.75
C GLU A 93 -8.36 -21.61 -10.99
N LEU A 94 -8.41 -21.24 -9.70
CA LEU A 94 -9.51 -21.63 -8.83
C LEU A 94 -10.80 -20.96 -9.29
N GLN A 95 -11.72 -21.75 -9.80
CA GLN A 95 -13.06 -21.32 -10.25
C GLN A 95 -14.15 -21.70 -9.25
N ASN A 96 -13.75 -22.07 -8.04
CA ASN A 96 -14.69 -22.52 -7.03
C ASN A 96 -15.52 -21.37 -6.48
N LYS A 97 -16.67 -21.75 -5.92
CA LYS A 97 -17.51 -20.80 -5.20
C LYS A 97 -16.73 -20.07 -4.13
N PHE A 98 -17.03 -18.79 -3.94
CA PHE A 98 -16.33 -17.96 -2.97
C PHE A 98 -17.32 -17.28 -2.03
N PHE A 99 -16.85 -16.97 -0.84
CA PHE A 99 -17.57 -16.14 0.11
C PHE A 99 -17.14 -14.69 -0.06
N LYS A 100 -18.11 -13.80 -0.28
CA LYS A 100 -17.88 -12.38 -0.42
C LYS A 100 -17.70 -11.73 0.95
N GLY A 101 -16.53 -11.88 1.50
CA GLY A 101 -16.09 -11.07 2.62
C GLY A 101 -15.72 -9.64 2.17
N PRO A 102 -15.03 -8.86 2.99
CA PRO A 102 -14.53 -7.53 2.64
C PRO A 102 -13.42 -7.61 1.59
N SER A 103 -13.79 -7.90 0.35
CA SER A 103 -12.87 -8.15 -0.77
C SER A 103 -12.47 -6.86 -1.45
N TYR A 104 -11.20 -6.71 -1.80
CA TYR A 104 -10.69 -5.57 -2.57
C TYR A 104 -10.79 -5.78 -4.07
N PHE A 105 -10.92 -7.02 -4.51
CA PHE A 105 -11.03 -7.38 -5.92
C PHE A 105 -11.60 -8.80 -6.05
N ILE A 106 -12.62 -8.97 -6.89
CA ILE A 106 -13.20 -10.28 -7.17
C ILE A 106 -12.90 -10.62 -8.65
N PRO A 107 -12.13 -11.67 -8.92
CA PRO A 107 -11.90 -12.15 -10.29
C PRO A 107 -13.21 -12.38 -11.03
N LYS A 108 -13.30 -11.99 -12.30
CA LYS A 108 -14.52 -12.16 -13.11
C LYS A 108 -15.01 -13.60 -13.15
N GLN A 109 -14.08 -14.54 -13.20
CA GLN A 109 -14.40 -15.98 -13.20
C GLN A 109 -15.11 -16.47 -11.94
N MET A 110 -15.09 -15.68 -10.86
CA MET A 110 -15.68 -16.02 -9.57
C MET A 110 -16.99 -15.25 -9.27
N VAL A 111 -17.29 -14.19 -10.03
CA VAL A 111 -18.44 -13.29 -9.73
C VAL A 111 -19.77 -14.03 -9.66
N GLU A 112 -20.00 -15.00 -10.55
CA GLU A 112 -21.24 -15.78 -10.62
C GLU A 112 -21.30 -16.94 -9.61
N GLN A 113 -20.24 -17.12 -8.82
CA GLN A 113 -20.07 -18.28 -7.93
C GLN A 113 -20.11 -17.88 -6.45
N GLU A 114 -20.66 -16.69 -6.14
CA GLU A 114 -20.79 -16.21 -4.77
C GLU A 114 -21.70 -17.11 -3.93
N VAL A 115 -21.27 -17.47 -2.72
CA VAL A 115 -22.06 -18.20 -1.74
C VAL A 115 -22.34 -17.34 -0.51
N HIS A 116 -23.50 -17.56 0.09
CA HIS A 116 -23.87 -16.89 1.33
C HIS A 116 -23.28 -17.58 2.56
N GLN A 117 -23.13 -16.83 3.64
CA GLN A 117 -22.54 -17.32 4.90
C GLN A 117 -23.31 -18.51 5.51
N ASP A 118 -24.61 -18.59 5.26
CA ASP A 118 -25.48 -19.65 5.78
C ASP A 118 -25.46 -20.92 4.93
N SER A 119 -24.62 -20.98 3.92
CA SER A 119 -24.49 -22.15 3.05
C SER A 119 -23.61 -23.22 3.67
N ASN A 120 -23.92 -24.49 3.41
CA ASN A 120 -23.15 -25.65 3.88
C ASN A 120 -21.84 -25.82 3.09
N TYR A 121 -20.88 -24.90 3.27
CA TYR A 121 -19.57 -24.94 2.63
C TYR A 121 -18.45 -24.95 3.67
N ILE A 122 -17.37 -25.64 3.35
CA ILE A 122 -16.09 -25.46 4.04
C ILE A 122 -15.40 -24.25 3.42
N PHE A 123 -15.10 -23.22 4.23
CA PHE A 123 -14.41 -22.05 3.75
C PHE A 123 -12.90 -22.26 3.82
N VAL A 124 -12.25 -22.14 2.67
CA VAL A 124 -10.79 -22.23 2.53
C VAL A 124 -10.22 -20.84 2.33
N TYR A 125 -9.33 -20.46 3.22
CA TYR A 125 -8.58 -19.22 3.11
C TYR A 125 -7.25 -19.47 2.41
N PRO A 126 -7.11 -19.12 1.12
CA PRO A 126 -5.84 -19.27 0.43
C PRO A 126 -4.84 -18.29 1.03
N SER A 127 -3.82 -18.81 1.65
CA SER A 127 -2.73 -17.98 2.18
C SER A 127 -1.43 -18.75 2.03
N VAL A 128 -0.37 -18.02 1.74
CA VAL A 128 0.94 -18.60 1.57
C VAL A 128 1.96 -17.83 2.37
N PHE A 129 2.82 -18.59 3.01
CA PHE A 129 4.02 -18.04 3.59
C PHE A 129 4.92 -17.55 2.44
N TYR A 130 5.04 -16.25 2.34
CA TYR A 130 5.79 -15.62 1.29
C TYR A 130 7.22 -15.33 1.75
N HIS A 131 8.17 -16.07 1.21
CA HIS A 131 9.58 -15.74 1.35
C HIS A 131 9.98 -14.81 0.19
N HIS A 132 10.48 -13.63 0.51
CA HIS A 132 10.84 -12.57 -0.47
C HIS A 132 11.86 -13.00 -1.53
N GLN A 133 12.55 -14.11 -1.32
CA GLN A 133 13.71 -14.52 -2.13
C GLN A 133 13.41 -15.54 -3.25
N SER A 134 12.15 -15.97 -3.42
CA SER A 134 11.81 -16.94 -4.47
C SER A 134 11.31 -16.25 -5.74
N ASP A 135 12.08 -16.35 -6.82
CA ASP A 135 11.66 -15.87 -8.15
C ASP A 135 10.33 -16.48 -8.58
N PHE A 136 10.12 -17.77 -8.33
CA PHE A 136 8.88 -18.47 -8.63
C PHE A 136 7.66 -17.82 -7.95
N LEU A 137 7.75 -17.50 -6.66
CA LEU A 137 6.66 -16.85 -5.94
C LEU A 137 6.44 -15.40 -6.42
N ASN A 138 7.51 -14.69 -6.75
CA ASN A 138 7.40 -13.36 -7.33
C ASN A 138 6.69 -13.40 -8.69
N ASP A 139 6.96 -14.40 -9.51
CA ASP A 139 6.30 -14.57 -10.81
C ASP A 139 4.80 -14.88 -10.66
N ILE A 140 4.41 -15.72 -9.69
CA ILE A 140 3.00 -15.97 -9.35
C ILE A 140 2.29 -14.67 -8.98
N VAL A 141 2.89 -13.86 -8.10
CA VAL A 141 2.33 -12.59 -7.67
C VAL A 141 2.21 -11.60 -8.84
N ARG A 142 3.23 -11.53 -9.69
CA ARG A 142 3.21 -10.68 -10.89
C ARG A 142 2.13 -11.10 -11.89
N CYS A 143 1.95 -12.39 -12.08
CA CYS A 143 0.87 -12.93 -12.90
C CYS A 143 -0.50 -12.48 -12.37
N ALA A 144 -0.72 -12.56 -11.06
CA ALA A 144 -1.94 -12.07 -10.45
C ALA A 144 -2.14 -10.56 -10.63
N TYR A 145 -1.09 -9.75 -10.47
CA TYR A 145 -1.15 -8.31 -10.71
C TYR A 145 -1.51 -7.98 -12.17
N GLN A 146 -0.95 -8.71 -13.12
CA GLN A 146 -1.27 -8.56 -14.55
C GLN A 146 -2.73 -8.93 -14.85
N ASN A 147 -3.27 -9.98 -14.23
CA ASN A 147 -4.68 -10.35 -14.37
C ASN A 147 -5.60 -9.27 -13.78
N VAL A 148 -5.31 -8.77 -12.58
CA VAL A 148 -6.04 -7.65 -11.96
C VAL A 148 -6.06 -6.42 -12.87
N TYR A 149 -4.92 -6.06 -13.43
CA TYR A 149 -4.81 -4.96 -14.39
C TYR A 149 -5.66 -5.22 -15.63
N SER A 150 -5.46 -6.36 -16.30
CA SER A 150 -6.14 -6.72 -17.54
C SER A 150 -7.66 -6.73 -17.38
N GLU A 151 -8.17 -7.32 -16.29
CA GLU A 151 -9.60 -7.32 -15.99
C GLU A 151 -10.16 -5.91 -15.70
N SER A 152 -9.34 -5.02 -15.15
CA SER A 152 -9.76 -3.67 -14.78
C SER A 152 -9.84 -2.74 -15.98
N ILE A 153 -8.99 -2.91 -16.99
CA ILE A 153 -8.92 -2.00 -18.15
C ILE A 153 -9.87 -2.38 -19.30
N ILE A 154 -10.59 -3.49 -19.20
CA ILE A 154 -11.53 -3.90 -20.25
C ILE A 154 -12.55 -2.79 -20.53
N GLY A 155 -12.66 -2.38 -21.80
CA GLY A 155 -13.63 -1.39 -22.26
C GLY A 155 -13.26 0.07 -21.96
N ILE A 156 -12.03 0.35 -21.49
CA ILE A 156 -11.59 1.73 -21.33
C ILE A 156 -11.42 2.37 -22.71
N LYS A 157 -12.09 3.51 -22.88
CA LYS A 157 -11.78 4.44 -23.97
C LYS A 157 -10.74 5.44 -23.46
N GLN A 158 -9.67 5.61 -24.22
CA GLN A 158 -8.66 6.64 -23.87
C GLN A 158 -9.33 8.00 -23.73
N ASN A 159 -9.08 8.68 -22.62
CA ASN A 159 -9.58 10.04 -22.42
C ASN A 159 -8.83 10.98 -23.36
N GLN A 160 -9.55 11.74 -24.17
CA GLN A 160 -8.96 12.65 -25.16
C GLN A 160 -8.49 14.00 -24.56
N GLU A 161 -8.64 14.17 -23.25
CA GLU A 161 -8.17 15.40 -22.58
C GLU A 161 -6.64 15.54 -22.73
N LYS A 162 -6.25 16.67 -23.34
CA LYS A 162 -4.83 16.97 -23.56
C LYS A 162 -4.22 17.61 -22.32
N TYR A 163 -3.41 16.85 -21.60
CA TYR A 163 -2.49 17.34 -20.58
C TYR A 163 -1.06 17.10 -21.04
N ASP A 164 -0.18 18.04 -20.71
CA ASP A 164 1.25 17.91 -21.03
C ASP A 164 1.91 16.83 -20.17
N LEU A 165 1.45 16.74 -18.93
CA LEU A 165 1.94 15.77 -17.94
C LEU A 165 0.82 15.28 -17.03
N LYS A 166 0.75 13.95 -16.83
CA LYS A 166 -0.22 13.30 -15.95
C LYS A 166 0.52 12.50 -14.87
N ILE A 167 0.29 12.82 -13.61
CA ILE A 167 1.01 12.26 -12.46
C ILE A 167 0.04 11.48 -11.58
N TRP A 168 0.41 10.27 -11.19
CA TRP A 168 -0.24 9.57 -10.09
C TRP A 168 0.51 9.88 -8.80
N LEU A 169 -0.17 10.47 -7.81
CA LEU A 169 0.40 10.85 -6.52
C LEU A 169 -0.22 10.02 -5.41
N GLY A 170 0.56 9.09 -4.84
CA GLY A 170 0.12 8.18 -3.77
C GLY A 170 0.69 8.58 -2.41
N LEU A 171 -0.15 9.11 -1.54
CA LEU A 171 0.23 9.48 -0.17
C LEU A 171 -0.59 8.68 0.85
N PRO A 172 0.05 8.04 1.85
CA PRO A 172 -0.65 7.22 2.84
C PRO A 172 -1.56 8.05 3.78
N GLY A 173 -1.19 9.28 4.10
CA GLY A 173 -1.99 10.26 4.81
C GLY A 173 -2.18 10.03 6.31
N GLU A 174 -2.21 8.80 6.80
CA GLU A 174 -2.54 8.47 8.21
C GLU A 174 -1.37 7.93 9.04
N ARG A 175 -0.43 7.27 8.39
CA ARG A 175 0.73 6.62 9.03
C ARG A 175 1.96 6.83 8.18
N ARG A 176 3.15 6.89 8.80
CA ARG A 176 4.42 7.05 8.10
C ARG A 176 4.39 8.17 7.06
N ALA A 177 3.97 9.35 7.46
CA ALA A 177 3.86 10.48 6.57
C ALA A 177 5.23 11.06 6.20
N TRP A 178 5.39 11.44 4.94
CA TRP A 178 6.39 12.43 4.55
C TRP A 178 5.96 13.78 5.12
N LEU A 179 6.64 14.28 6.15
CA LEU A 179 6.16 15.41 6.94
C LEU A 179 6.02 16.71 6.13
N GLN A 180 6.87 16.92 5.14
CA GLN A 180 6.81 18.09 4.25
C GLN A 180 5.91 17.87 3.04
N GLN A 181 5.07 16.85 2.97
CA GLN A 181 4.32 16.43 1.78
C GLN A 181 3.49 17.57 1.16
N ILE A 182 2.88 18.45 1.95
CA ILE A 182 2.02 19.54 1.44
C ILE A 182 2.87 20.58 0.70
N ASP A 183 3.88 21.14 1.38
CA ASP A 183 4.76 22.14 0.78
C ASP A 183 5.64 21.52 -0.31
N GLY A 184 6.07 20.29 -0.12
CA GLY A 184 6.89 19.56 -1.08
C GLY A 184 6.17 19.33 -2.40
N ILE A 185 4.90 18.92 -2.38
CA ILE A 185 4.10 18.73 -3.61
C ILE A 185 3.83 20.08 -4.30
N GLU A 186 3.50 21.13 -3.54
CA GLU A 186 3.34 22.49 -4.10
C GLU A 186 4.61 22.92 -4.84
N ASN A 187 5.79 22.75 -4.22
CA ASN A 187 7.06 23.14 -4.81
C ASN A 187 7.44 22.27 -6.01
N ILE A 188 7.20 20.95 -5.97
CA ILE A 188 7.39 20.08 -7.14
C ILE A 188 6.54 20.57 -8.32
N VAL A 189 5.28 20.93 -8.11
CA VAL A 189 4.41 21.45 -9.18
C VAL A 189 4.91 22.79 -9.71
N LYS A 190 5.42 23.70 -8.84
CA LYS A 190 6.03 24.97 -9.27
C LYS A 190 7.22 24.74 -10.20
N GLU A 191 8.09 23.78 -9.86
CA GLU A 191 9.22 23.44 -10.72
C GLU A 191 8.77 22.80 -12.04
N LEU A 192 7.77 21.93 -12.02
CA LEU A 192 7.21 21.34 -13.23
C LEU A 192 6.55 22.36 -14.15
N PHE A 193 6.00 23.45 -13.60
CA PHE A 193 5.45 24.55 -14.39
C PHE A 193 6.49 25.29 -15.25
N GLN A 194 7.78 25.11 -15.01
CA GLN A 194 8.80 25.63 -15.91
C GLN A 194 8.79 24.92 -17.28
N TYR A 195 8.27 23.70 -17.35
CA TYR A 195 8.29 22.83 -18.54
C TYR A 195 6.91 22.52 -19.09
N PHE A 196 5.87 22.53 -18.26
CA PHE A 196 4.53 22.11 -18.60
C PHE A 196 3.50 23.17 -18.25
N SER A 197 2.59 23.46 -19.16
CA SER A 197 1.53 24.43 -18.94
C SER A 197 0.26 23.79 -18.39
N ASN A 198 0.01 22.51 -18.69
CA ASN A 198 -1.21 21.83 -18.30
C ASN A 198 -0.89 20.45 -17.65
N ILE A 199 -0.99 20.41 -16.32
CA ILE A 199 -0.65 19.23 -15.52
C ILE A 199 -1.93 18.63 -14.93
N LYS A 200 -2.02 17.30 -14.89
CA LYS A 200 -3.07 16.58 -14.17
C LYS A 200 -2.46 15.67 -13.10
N ILE A 201 -2.99 15.75 -11.89
CA ILE A 201 -2.59 14.90 -10.76
C ILE A 201 -3.78 14.05 -10.34
N TYR A 202 -3.60 12.73 -10.33
CA TYR A 202 -4.49 11.77 -9.69
C TYR A 202 -4.00 11.51 -8.28
N PHE A 203 -4.71 12.06 -7.29
CA PHE A 203 -4.32 11.96 -5.89
C PHE A 203 -4.91 10.69 -5.26
N ASP A 204 -4.04 9.78 -4.86
CA ASP A 204 -4.39 8.51 -4.25
C ASP A 204 -4.07 8.46 -2.75
N GLY A 205 -4.86 7.68 -2.02
CA GLY A 205 -4.71 7.39 -0.60
C GLY A 205 -5.40 6.07 -0.27
N MET A 206 -6.19 6.05 0.80
CA MET A 206 -6.95 4.87 1.22
C MET A 206 -7.89 4.36 0.12
N THR A 207 -8.07 3.04 0.07
CA THR A 207 -8.84 2.34 -0.97
C THR A 207 -10.06 1.66 -0.37
N ALA A 208 -11.20 1.79 -1.01
CA ALA A 208 -12.41 1.07 -0.63
C ALA A 208 -12.37 -0.40 -1.09
N LEU A 209 -13.26 -1.18 -0.52
CA LEU A 209 -13.57 -2.52 -1.00
C LEU A 209 -14.24 -2.44 -2.37
N GLU A 210 -14.19 -3.52 -3.14
CA GLU A 210 -14.75 -3.58 -4.48
C GLU A 210 -16.22 -3.16 -4.53
N ASN A 211 -16.57 -2.39 -5.55
CA ASN A 211 -17.91 -1.79 -5.76
C ASN A 211 -18.39 -0.88 -4.61
N LYS A 212 -17.47 -0.41 -3.76
CA LYS A 212 -17.77 0.55 -2.70
C LYS A 212 -17.00 1.85 -2.92
N LYS A 213 -17.57 2.93 -2.39
CA LYS A 213 -16.90 4.21 -2.23
C LYS A 213 -16.97 4.59 -0.76
N ILE A 214 -15.83 4.93 -0.16
CA ILE A 214 -15.73 5.24 1.27
C ILE A 214 -15.10 6.62 1.43
N ASP A 215 -15.67 7.42 2.33
CA ASP A 215 -15.08 8.70 2.73
C ASP A 215 -14.05 8.47 3.85
N PHE A 216 -12.78 8.63 3.52
CA PHE A 216 -11.68 8.58 4.47
C PHE A 216 -11.29 10.00 4.88
N LYS A 217 -11.85 10.50 5.96
CA LYS A 217 -11.76 11.90 6.40
C LYS A 217 -10.33 12.44 6.45
N ASP A 218 -9.41 11.72 7.06
CA ASP A 218 -8.01 12.17 7.22
C ASP A 218 -7.29 12.31 5.88
N ASN A 219 -7.47 11.32 4.98
CA ASN A 219 -6.93 11.40 3.64
C ASN A 219 -7.58 12.53 2.82
N ASN A 220 -8.90 12.72 2.94
CA ASN A 220 -9.59 13.79 2.26
C ASN A 220 -9.19 15.17 2.78
N ASN A 221 -8.90 15.32 4.08
CA ASN A 221 -8.35 16.55 4.64
C ASN A 221 -6.97 16.87 4.05
N LEU A 222 -6.10 15.88 3.95
CA LEU A 222 -4.78 16.04 3.29
C LEU A 222 -4.95 16.43 1.82
N PHE A 223 -5.81 15.74 1.09
CA PHE A 223 -6.14 16.08 -0.29
C PHE A 223 -6.60 17.53 -0.45
N LEU A 224 -7.52 18.00 0.40
CA LEU A 224 -8.02 19.38 0.34
C LEU A 224 -6.94 20.41 0.63
N GLN A 225 -6.05 20.13 1.58
CA GLN A 225 -4.93 21.04 1.85
C GLN A 225 -4.00 21.15 0.64
N ILE A 226 -3.60 20.05 0.04
CA ILE A 226 -2.76 20.03 -1.16
C ILE A 226 -3.49 20.67 -2.33
N LYS A 227 -4.76 20.35 -2.56
CA LYS A 227 -5.57 20.95 -3.61
C LYS A 227 -5.62 22.46 -3.50
N ASN A 228 -5.91 23.01 -2.33
CA ASN A 228 -5.97 24.44 -2.09
C ASN A 228 -4.61 25.13 -2.36
N ARG A 229 -3.49 24.47 -2.05
CA ARG A 229 -2.16 24.99 -2.37
C ARG A 229 -1.90 25.00 -3.86
N ILE A 230 -2.22 23.94 -4.56
CA ILE A 230 -2.07 23.84 -6.03
C ILE A 230 -2.96 24.85 -6.75
N GLU A 231 -4.22 25.03 -6.33
CA GLU A 231 -5.13 25.99 -6.94
C GLU A 231 -4.63 27.45 -6.83
N ARG A 232 -3.91 27.78 -5.74
CA ARG A 232 -3.33 29.13 -5.54
C ARG A 232 -2.16 29.44 -6.48
N ILE A 233 -1.46 28.44 -6.96
CA ILE A 233 -0.32 28.61 -7.88
C ILE A 233 -0.73 28.51 -9.36
N ASN A 234 -1.98 28.17 -9.65
CA ASN A 234 -2.53 28.20 -11.01
C ASN A 234 -2.63 29.63 -11.52
N SER A 235 -2.41 29.80 -12.82
CA SER A 235 -2.55 31.06 -13.54
C SER A 235 -3.36 30.91 -14.84
N SER A 236 -3.50 31.96 -15.64
CA SER A 236 -4.12 31.84 -16.96
C SER A 236 -3.34 30.94 -17.91
N GLU A 237 -2.02 30.89 -17.77
CA GLU A 237 -1.11 30.18 -18.67
C GLU A 237 -0.72 28.78 -18.12
N LYS A 238 -0.75 28.60 -16.81
CA LYS A 238 -0.27 27.38 -16.13
C LYS A 238 -1.33 26.82 -15.21
N LYS A 239 -1.78 25.61 -15.49
CA LYS A 239 -2.86 24.94 -14.75
C LYS A 239 -2.45 23.55 -14.32
N CYS A 240 -2.68 23.28 -13.05
CA CYS A 240 -2.62 21.93 -12.50
C CYS A 240 -3.99 21.54 -11.95
N GLN A 241 -4.60 20.53 -12.57
CA GLN A 241 -5.83 19.94 -12.09
C GLN A 241 -5.51 18.77 -11.16
N ILE A 242 -6.12 18.75 -9.99
CA ILE A 242 -5.96 17.64 -9.04
C ILE A 242 -7.30 16.89 -8.89
N CYS A 243 -7.27 15.57 -9.11
CA CYS A 243 -8.43 14.68 -9.07
C CYS A 243 -8.32 13.75 -7.88
N ASN A 244 -9.40 13.63 -7.10
CA ASN A 244 -9.42 12.79 -5.91
C ASN A 244 -9.77 11.33 -6.26
N MET A 245 -8.83 10.41 -5.98
CA MET A 245 -9.00 8.96 -6.14
C MET A 245 -9.19 8.25 -4.80
N ILE A 246 -9.17 8.98 -3.67
CA ILE A 246 -9.36 8.45 -2.34
C ILE A 246 -10.73 7.79 -2.23
N GLY A 247 -10.77 6.62 -1.60
CA GLY A 247 -12.02 5.91 -1.34
C GLY A 247 -12.65 5.25 -2.56
N LEU A 248 -12.02 5.28 -3.73
CA LEU A 248 -12.38 4.43 -4.85
C LEU A 248 -11.82 3.01 -4.63
N ASP A 249 -12.45 2.01 -5.23
CA ASP A 249 -11.90 0.66 -5.29
C ASP A 249 -10.75 0.53 -6.30
N TYR A 250 -10.06 -0.62 -6.27
CA TYR A 250 -8.90 -0.83 -7.15
C TYR A 250 -9.26 -0.87 -8.63
N ARG A 251 -10.42 -1.39 -9.04
CA ARG A 251 -10.82 -1.39 -10.47
C ARG A 251 -10.94 0.03 -11.01
N HIS A 252 -11.54 0.93 -10.25
CA HIS A 252 -11.65 2.34 -10.63
C HIS A 252 -10.28 3.03 -10.61
N LYS A 253 -9.49 2.83 -9.55
CA LYS A 253 -8.14 3.42 -9.46
C LYS A 253 -7.24 2.99 -10.61
N ILE A 254 -7.24 1.72 -10.99
CA ILE A 254 -6.46 1.19 -12.12
C ILE A 254 -6.88 1.87 -13.43
N LYS A 255 -8.19 2.08 -13.65
CA LYS A 255 -8.69 2.79 -14.85
C LYS A 255 -8.15 4.21 -14.96
N TYR A 256 -8.11 4.95 -13.85
CA TYR A 256 -7.54 6.30 -13.86
C TYR A 256 -6.01 6.27 -13.96
N CYS A 257 -5.35 5.36 -13.27
CA CYS A 257 -3.89 5.23 -13.31
C CYS A 257 -3.38 4.80 -14.67
N PHE A 258 -4.20 4.08 -15.47
CA PHE A 258 -3.85 3.75 -16.85
C PHE A 258 -3.48 4.99 -17.68
N ASP A 259 -4.15 6.13 -17.42
CA ASP A 259 -3.91 7.40 -18.11
C ASP A 259 -2.69 8.18 -17.57
N ALA A 260 -2.14 7.84 -16.41
CA ALA A 260 -0.97 8.52 -15.85
C ALA A 260 0.32 8.23 -16.64
N ASP A 261 1.18 9.23 -16.78
CA ASP A 261 2.50 9.08 -17.42
C ASP A 261 3.49 8.40 -16.47
N PHE A 262 3.52 8.83 -15.21
CA PHE A 262 4.36 8.27 -14.15
C PHE A 262 3.74 8.48 -12.77
N SER A 263 4.41 7.99 -11.73
CA SER A 263 3.91 8.12 -10.36
C SER A 263 4.98 8.58 -9.37
N ILE A 264 4.51 9.28 -8.33
CA ILE A 264 5.26 9.61 -7.11
C ILE A 264 4.45 9.03 -5.95
N SER A 265 4.99 8.06 -5.21
CA SER A 265 4.21 7.37 -4.17
C SER A 265 5.09 6.77 -3.08
N ASP A 266 4.47 6.58 -1.89
CA ASP A 266 5.03 5.65 -0.90
C ASP A 266 5.17 4.26 -1.52
N ALA A 267 6.35 3.66 -1.40
CA ALA A 267 6.69 2.35 -1.97
C ALA A 267 6.03 1.16 -1.21
N CYS A 268 4.99 1.41 -0.41
CA CYS A 268 4.20 0.40 0.28
C CYS A 268 2.83 0.17 -0.40
N THR A 269 1.75 0.10 0.39
CA THR A 269 0.41 -0.23 -0.11
C THR A 269 -0.09 0.73 -1.21
N THR A 270 0.28 2.02 -1.15
CA THR A 270 -0.09 3.00 -2.18
C THR A 270 0.61 2.78 -3.53
N SER A 271 1.69 1.98 -3.55
CA SER A 271 2.36 1.59 -4.80
C SER A 271 1.62 0.48 -5.57
N LEU A 272 0.64 -0.21 -4.96
CA LEU A 272 -0.08 -1.29 -5.63
C LEU A 272 -0.67 -0.86 -6.97
N THR A 273 -1.38 0.28 -6.98
CA THR A 273 -2.00 0.77 -8.22
C THR A 273 -0.99 1.19 -9.27
N PRO A 274 -0.06 2.14 -9.02
CA PRO A 274 0.80 2.65 -10.09
C PRO A 274 1.91 1.67 -10.47
N LEU A 275 2.59 1.07 -9.50
CA LEU A 275 3.76 0.24 -9.75
C LEU A 275 3.36 -1.20 -10.10
N HIS A 276 2.62 -1.85 -9.19
CA HIS A 276 2.40 -3.30 -9.29
C HIS A 276 1.35 -3.67 -10.33
N PHE A 277 0.22 -2.94 -10.40
CA PHE A 277 -0.81 -3.22 -11.41
C PHE A 277 -0.50 -2.53 -12.74
N CYS A 278 -0.26 -1.22 -12.73
CA CYS A 278 -0.14 -0.44 -13.97
C CYS A 278 1.29 -0.36 -14.53
N ASN A 279 2.30 -0.87 -13.83
CA ASN A 279 3.71 -0.86 -14.23
C ASN A 279 4.18 0.51 -14.75
N LYS A 280 3.78 1.58 -14.03
CA LYS A 280 4.17 2.95 -14.39
C LYS A 280 5.61 3.23 -13.95
N PRO A 281 6.35 4.08 -14.68
CA PRO A 281 7.57 4.68 -14.15
C PRO A 281 7.29 5.30 -12.79
N PHE A 282 8.18 5.09 -11.81
CA PHE A 282 7.83 5.27 -10.41
C PHE A 282 8.94 5.96 -9.61
N VAL A 283 8.61 7.06 -8.96
CA VAL A 283 9.43 7.63 -7.88
C VAL A 283 8.89 7.12 -6.55
N GLY A 284 9.68 6.30 -5.88
CA GLY A 284 9.33 5.69 -4.60
C GLY A 284 10.01 6.38 -3.43
N PHE A 285 9.23 6.77 -2.43
CA PHE A 285 9.73 7.15 -1.12
C PHE A 285 9.21 6.17 -0.06
N TYR A 286 9.92 6.08 1.06
CA TYR A 286 9.58 5.14 2.12
C TYR A 286 10.20 5.56 3.45
N GLY A 287 9.54 5.22 4.56
CA GLY A 287 10.09 5.34 5.90
C GLY A 287 10.98 4.16 6.28
N ASN A 288 10.86 3.66 7.49
CA ASN A 288 11.58 2.47 7.95
C ASN A 288 10.85 1.20 7.47
N ILE A 289 11.30 0.62 6.38
CA ILE A 289 10.76 -0.61 5.81
C ILE A 289 11.88 -1.63 5.62
N SER A 290 12.14 -2.37 6.69
CA SER A 290 13.08 -3.50 6.66
C SER A 290 12.56 -4.71 5.86
N PHE A 291 11.29 -4.69 5.43
CA PHE A 291 10.64 -5.80 4.75
C PHE A 291 10.42 -5.60 3.24
N ILE A 292 10.78 -4.42 2.68
CA ILE A 292 10.81 -4.24 1.24
C ILE A 292 12.21 -4.61 0.76
N ASP A 293 12.26 -5.65 -0.06
CA ASP A 293 13.47 -6.00 -0.78
C ASP A 293 13.61 -5.06 -1.99
N LEU A 294 14.47 -4.06 -1.84
CA LEU A 294 14.69 -3.03 -2.86
C LEU A 294 15.32 -3.63 -4.12
N GLU A 295 16.20 -4.62 -3.98
CA GLU A 295 16.84 -5.30 -5.12
C GLU A 295 15.80 -6.05 -5.95
N ILE A 296 14.84 -6.70 -5.30
CA ILE A 296 13.72 -7.36 -5.98
C ILE A 296 12.86 -6.33 -6.71
N LEU A 297 12.56 -5.18 -6.08
CA LEU A 297 11.79 -4.13 -6.74
C LEU A 297 12.52 -3.60 -7.99
N GLU A 298 13.79 -3.30 -7.90
CA GLU A 298 14.58 -2.82 -9.02
C GLU A 298 14.70 -3.88 -10.14
N LYS A 299 14.86 -5.15 -9.78
CA LYS A 299 14.90 -6.28 -10.73
C LYS A 299 13.62 -6.38 -11.56
N TYR A 300 12.46 -6.27 -10.93
CA TYR A 300 11.17 -6.46 -11.61
C TYR A 300 10.56 -5.17 -12.18
N TYR A 301 11.00 -4.01 -11.71
CA TYR A 301 10.50 -2.69 -12.13
C TYR A 301 11.66 -1.77 -12.55
N PRO A 302 12.23 -1.94 -13.73
CA PRO A 302 13.46 -1.24 -14.12
C PRO A 302 13.31 0.28 -14.27
N LYS A 303 12.08 0.78 -14.28
CA LYS A 303 11.78 2.24 -14.32
C LYS A 303 11.46 2.81 -12.94
N ILE A 304 11.91 2.15 -11.88
CA ILE A 304 11.79 2.67 -10.51
C ILE A 304 13.00 3.56 -10.16
N LYS A 305 12.73 4.66 -9.49
CA LYS A 305 13.73 5.52 -8.86
C LYS A 305 13.35 5.65 -7.39
N LEU A 306 14.22 5.21 -6.49
CA LEU A 306 13.97 5.24 -5.06
C LEU A 306 14.72 6.36 -4.37
N VAL A 307 14.08 6.95 -3.37
CA VAL A 307 14.74 7.94 -2.51
C VAL A 307 15.91 7.30 -1.80
N SER A 308 17.08 7.92 -1.90
CA SER A 308 18.30 7.46 -1.22
C SER A 308 18.21 7.69 0.28
N ASP A 309 18.73 6.74 1.07
CA ASP A 309 18.83 6.85 2.52
C ASP A 309 19.60 8.09 2.99
N LYS A 310 20.56 8.59 2.19
CA LYS A 310 21.27 9.85 2.45
C LYS A 310 20.33 11.05 2.62
N TYR A 311 19.19 11.05 1.93
CA TYR A 311 18.23 12.16 1.94
C TYR A 311 16.97 11.84 2.74
N LYS A 312 17.07 10.86 3.65
CA LYS A 312 15.94 10.44 4.47
C LYS A 312 16.30 10.49 5.96
N LYS A 313 15.46 11.12 6.78
CA LYS A 313 15.55 11.10 8.23
C LYS A 313 14.27 10.54 8.81
N ILE A 314 14.36 9.37 9.42
CA ILE A 314 13.24 8.66 10.01
C ILE A 314 13.11 9.08 11.47
N LEU A 315 11.88 9.37 11.89
CA LEU A 315 11.56 9.68 13.29
C LEU A 315 11.30 8.41 14.09
N ASN A 316 11.22 8.56 15.40
CA ASN A 316 10.80 7.47 16.26
C ASN A 316 9.36 7.09 15.96
N HIS A 317 9.08 5.80 15.90
CA HIS A 317 7.71 5.31 15.75
C HIS A 317 6.88 5.55 17.03
N LYS A 318 5.57 5.64 16.87
CA LYS A 318 4.66 5.82 17.98
C LYS A 318 4.71 4.61 18.93
N PRO A 319 4.70 4.81 20.25
CA PRO A 319 4.67 3.72 21.22
C PRO A 319 3.54 2.73 20.94
N GLY A 320 3.84 1.44 21.00
CA GLY A 320 2.87 0.36 20.72
C GLY A 320 2.60 0.09 19.24
N LEU A 321 3.23 0.83 18.32
CA LEU A 321 3.15 0.59 16.88
C LEU A 321 4.53 0.15 16.36
N GLY A 322 4.53 -0.62 15.27
CA GLY A 322 5.79 -1.09 14.68
C GLY A 322 6.57 0.02 13.94
N PRO A 323 7.88 -0.20 13.68
CA PRO A 323 8.74 0.79 13.06
C PRO A 323 8.27 1.26 11.68
N TRP A 324 7.43 0.48 11.00
CA TRP A 324 6.80 0.83 9.72
C TRP A 324 5.79 1.98 9.80
N THR A 325 5.50 2.49 11.00
CA THR A 325 4.58 3.62 11.22
C THR A 325 5.30 4.93 11.48
N ALA A 326 6.63 4.94 11.46
CA ALA A 326 7.43 6.13 11.70
C ALA A 326 7.27 7.14 10.56
N ASP A 327 7.05 8.40 10.94
CA ASP A 327 7.08 9.53 10.02
C ASP A 327 8.52 9.84 9.62
N PHE A 328 8.71 10.58 8.54
CA PHE A 328 10.03 10.84 8.00
C PHE A 328 10.12 12.19 7.28
N HIS A 329 11.34 12.71 7.19
CA HIS A 329 11.69 13.87 6.40
C HIS A 329 12.39 13.45 5.11
N ILE A 330 12.05 14.12 4.01
CA ILE A 330 12.76 14.04 2.73
C ILE A 330 12.74 15.44 2.09
N PRO A 331 13.89 15.99 1.62
CA PRO A 331 13.90 17.18 0.83
C PRO A 331 13.11 16.99 -0.47
N PHE A 332 12.16 17.88 -0.78
CA PHE A 332 11.35 17.77 -2.00
C PHE A 332 12.22 17.84 -3.27
N GLN A 333 13.34 18.57 -3.20
CA GLN A 333 14.30 18.69 -4.29
C GLN A 333 14.82 17.32 -4.75
N HIS A 334 15.03 16.38 -3.80
CA HIS A 334 15.46 15.04 -4.15
C HIS A 334 14.35 14.28 -4.89
N ILE A 335 13.10 14.35 -4.41
CA ILE A 335 11.95 13.73 -5.09
C ILE A 335 11.74 14.33 -6.48
N TYR A 336 11.84 15.67 -6.59
CA TYR A 336 11.77 16.36 -7.88
C TYR A 336 12.87 15.89 -8.85
N ASN A 337 14.12 15.78 -8.39
CA ASN A 337 15.23 15.34 -9.25
C ASN A 337 15.01 13.93 -9.78
N LEU A 338 14.50 13.00 -8.95
CA LEU A 338 14.14 11.65 -9.39
C LEU A 338 12.97 11.68 -10.39
N ALA A 339 11.98 12.56 -10.17
CA ALA A 339 10.88 12.74 -11.10
C ALA A 339 11.36 13.35 -12.44
N ALA A 340 12.29 14.30 -12.40
CA ALA A 340 12.91 14.88 -13.57
C ALA A 340 13.64 13.83 -14.42
N ASP A 341 14.39 12.90 -13.78
CA ASP A 341 15.02 11.78 -14.50
C ASP A 341 13.99 10.95 -15.26
N ILE A 342 12.87 10.59 -14.62
CA ILE A 342 11.79 9.83 -15.26
C ILE A 342 11.14 10.62 -16.38
N ILE A 343 10.85 11.91 -16.16
CA ILE A 343 10.19 12.76 -17.15
C ILE A 343 11.08 12.94 -18.37
N GLU A 344 12.39 13.11 -18.20
CA GLU A 344 13.35 13.15 -19.32
C GLU A 344 13.29 11.87 -20.16
N GLU A 345 13.22 10.71 -19.51
CA GLU A 345 13.14 9.42 -20.20
C GLU A 345 11.82 9.25 -20.99
N ILE A 346 10.69 9.71 -20.45
CA ILE A 346 9.37 9.47 -21.06
C ILE A 346 8.91 10.58 -22.02
N LYS A 347 9.38 11.81 -21.85
CA LYS A 347 8.97 12.98 -22.64
C LYS A 347 10.06 13.47 -23.59
N GLY A 348 11.31 13.02 -23.44
CA GLY A 348 12.44 13.44 -24.27
C GLY A 348 12.86 14.88 -24.09
N ILE A 349 12.51 15.52 -22.98
CA ILE A 349 12.85 16.90 -22.64
C ILE A 349 13.97 16.91 -21.60
N LYS A 350 14.81 17.94 -21.63
CA LYS A 350 15.85 18.12 -20.62
C LYS A 350 15.37 19.04 -19.50
N MET A 351 15.54 18.61 -18.26
CA MET A 351 15.10 19.33 -17.07
C MET A 351 16.29 19.71 -16.19
N HIS A 352 16.23 20.86 -15.51
CA HIS A 352 17.24 21.23 -14.53
C HIS A 352 17.15 20.33 -13.28
N ARG A 353 18.23 20.27 -12.52
CA ARG A 353 18.26 19.61 -11.22
C ARG A 353 18.41 20.66 -10.13
N LEU A 354 17.67 20.45 -9.05
CA LEU A 354 17.75 21.29 -7.86
C LEU A 354 18.91 20.83 -6.98
N GLU A 355 19.57 21.78 -6.33
CA GLU A 355 20.47 21.48 -5.23
C GLU A 355 19.68 20.88 -4.08
N VAL A 356 20.13 19.73 -3.55
CA VAL A 356 19.40 19.01 -2.50
C VAL A 356 20.01 19.37 -1.15
N PRO A 357 19.27 20.04 -0.26
CA PRO A 357 19.75 20.39 1.06
C PRO A 357 19.93 19.15 1.93
N SER A 358 20.73 19.30 2.99
CA SER A 358 20.83 18.26 4.02
C SER A 358 19.45 17.98 4.64
N VAL A 359 19.11 16.72 4.82
CA VAL A 359 17.84 16.32 5.46
C VAL A 359 17.73 16.84 6.90
N ASP A 360 18.86 17.03 7.59
CA ASP A 360 18.85 17.60 8.95
C ASP A 360 18.42 19.07 8.96
N LEU A 361 18.82 19.87 7.96
CA LEU A 361 18.32 21.23 7.81
C LEU A 361 16.81 21.24 7.55
N VAL A 362 16.32 20.35 6.71
CA VAL A 362 14.88 20.22 6.41
C VAL A 362 14.10 19.83 7.67
N ALA A 363 14.61 18.88 8.45
CA ALA A 363 13.98 18.45 9.71
C ALA A 363 13.96 19.60 10.73
N THR A 364 15.08 20.29 10.93
CA THR A 364 15.17 21.42 11.86
C THR A 364 14.24 22.56 11.45
N SER A 365 14.19 22.93 10.15
CA SER A 365 13.25 23.91 9.62
C SER A 365 11.81 23.55 9.97
N TYR A 366 11.42 22.29 9.73
CA TYR A 366 10.08 21.80 10.06
C TYR A 366 9.78 21.87 11.57
N GLU A 367 10.71 21.44 12.42
CA GLU A 367 10.57 21.50 13.88
C GLU A 367 10.36 22.95 14.37
N LEU A 368 11.13 23.89 13.80
CA LEU A 368 10.99 25.33 14.13
C LEU A 368 9.65 25.88 13.63
N GLU A 369 9.20 25.51 12.44
CA GLU A 369 7.87 25.88 11.93
C GLU A 369 6.76 25.38 12.87
N GLN A 370 6.82 24.14 13.33
CA GLN A 370 5.84 23.58 14.25
C GLN A 370 5.88 24.28 15.62
N LYS A 371 7.08 24.56 16.12
CA LYS A 371 7.26 25.19 17.44
C LYS A 371 6.75 26.62 17.51
N TYR A 372 6.99 27.39 16.45
CA TYR A 372 6.71 28.82 16.43
C TYR A 372 5.47 29.19 15.59
N ASN A 373 4.88 28.22 14.91
CA ASN A 373 3.74 28.42 13.99
C ASN A 373 3.99 29.50 12.91
N ILE A 374 5.21 29.53 12.36
CA ILE A 374 5.64 30.42 11.29
C ILE A 374 6.40 29.63 10.24
N LYS A 375 6.43 30.10 9.00
CA LYS A 375 7.33 29.55 7.97
C LYS A 375 8.78 29.88 8.33
N PHE A 376 9.62 28.85 8.31
CA PHE A 376 11.03 28.97 8.64
C PHE A 376 11.90 28.44 7.48
N PRO A 377 12.30 29.30 6.54
CA PRO A 377 13.11 28.87 5.39
C PRO A 377 14.43 28.21 5.81
N ILE A 378 14.85 27.21 5.05
CA ILE A 378 16.03 26.40 5.35
C ILE A 378 17.30 27.26 5.44
N GLU A 379 17.39 28.31 4.67
CA GLU A 379 18.51 29.27 4.63
C GLU A 379 18.76 29.94 5.99
N TYR A 380 17.72 30.09 6.81
CA TYR A 380 17.83 30.69 8.15
C TYR A 380 18.15 29.66 9.25
N VAL A 381 18.07 28.37 8.98
CA VAL A 381 18.37 27.31 9.97
C VAL A 381 19.84 27.37 10.41
N GLY A 382 20.76 27.62 9.48
CA GLY A 382 22.21 27.77 9.79
C GLY A 382 22.43 28.92 10.78
N ILE A 383 21.88 30.08 10.48
CA ILE A 383 21.96 31.28 11.32
C ILE A 383 21.35 31.01 12.71
N TYR A 384 20.18 30.39 12.76
CA TYR A 384 19.52 30.02 14.02
C TYR A 384 20.41 29.11 14.89
N ASN A 385 21.04 28.11 14.31
CA ASN A 385 21.91 27.19 15.04
C ASN A 385 23.18 27.89 15.57
N GLU A 386 23.78 28.80 14.83
CA GLU A 386 24.90 29.62 15.28
C GLU A 386 24.50 30.48 16.49
N TYR A 387 23.39 31.18 16.42
CA TYR A 387 22.89 31.99 17.53
C TYR A 387 22.56 31.16 18.77
N LYS A 388 21.94 29.99 18.59
CA LYS A 388 21.63 29.07 19.67
C LYS A 388 22.88 28.61 20.41
N ASN A 389 23.94 28.27 19.70
CA ASN A 389 25.21 27.86 20.29
C ASN A 389 25.86 29.00 21.09
N ILE A 390 25.86 30.23 20.54
CA ILE A 390 26.38 31.41 21.26
C ILE A 390 25.59 31.68 22.55
N LEU A 391 24.31 31.41 22.59
CA LEU A 391 23.46 31.61 23.79
C LEU A 391 23.57 30.47 24.79
N SER A 392 23.92 29.25 24.35
CA SER A 392 24.09 28.09 25.25
C SER A 392 25.47 28.07 25.93
N ASP A 393 26.44 28.80 25.38
CA ASP A 393 27.79 28.92 25.94
C ASP A 393 27.92 30.10 26.96
N LYS A 394 26.83 30.76 27.25
CA LYS A 394 26.69 31.77 28.32
C LYS A 394 25.84 31.26 29.49
#